data_a48e94146610b86de0d7b65c47a86f01
#
_entry.id   a48e94146610b86de0d7b65c47a86f01
#
_cell.length_a   1.000
_cell.length_b   1.000
_cell.length_c   1.000
_cell.angle_alpha   90.00
_cell.angle_beta   90.00
_cell.angle_gamma   90.00
#
_symmetry.space_group_name_H-M   'P 1'
#
loop_
_entity.id
_entity.type
_entity.pdbx_description
1 polymer ?
#
loop_
_entity_poly.entity_id
_entity_poly.type
_entity_poly.pdbx_seq_one_letter_code
_entity_poly.pdbx_strand_id
1 'polypeptide(L)'
;MAQRLVVAVACSGGRDSVALLHATLRGARELGIGVVALHVHHGLMSEADRWAAQLEALCERWNVAFALERLRGAPARGESVEAWARRERYRALARLARDAGATLILLGHHLHDQAETVLLQALRGAGPAGLAAMPRSVEREGLTWARPWLARTGAEIDAYLAPLEVQVALDPSNADPRFARSRLRQAVMPALKLAFPEVDVALAAVARRAGEARAVLDEVAAEDLDRLGAGAQLPLAPWRALSPARRSNALRAWLARALVGAVPQTLVDRLLSETGDDATRRWPVDGSRVLRSWRGQLAVVAPARASVTPARAPVRADGAVSLLRCDLYALDGWDGALEVFAAEQRGIAPHRLAQIVARARAGGEQFQLQPAGVARSLKKQWQALGVATEGRDGPLLFDADGTLLFAPGLGIDARAWAAAGAPQWGLRWHASVASGEG
;
A
#
# COMPACT_ATOMS: atom_id res chain seq x y z
N MET A 1 19.87 -25.12 19.18
CA MET A 1 20.79 -24.95 18.02
C MET A 1 20.60 -23.52 17.49
N ALA A 2 21.65 -22.71 17.39
CA ALA A 2 21.54 -21.37 16.79
C ALA A 2 21.08 -21.52 15.34
N GLN A 3 20.03 -20.79 14.95
CA GLN A 3 19.49 -20.80 13.61
C GLN A 3 20.59 -20.25 12.67
N ARG A 4 21.04 -21.05 11.71
CA ARG A 4 22.07 -20.62 10.76
C ARG A 4 21.53 -19.45 9.96
N LEU A 5 22.25 -18.32 9.92
CA LEU A 5 21.88 -17.18 9.10
C LEU A 5 21.86 -17.57 7.63
N VAL A 6 20.84 -17.14 6.89
CA VAL A 6 20.68 -17.41 5.46
C VAL A 6 20.54 -16.09 4.70
N VAL A 7 21.29 -15.96 3.60
CA VAL A 7 21.20 -14.85 2.64
C VAL A 7 20.63 -15.36 1.33
N ALA A 8 19.63 -14.68 0.83
CA ALA A 8 19.01 -14.97 -0.46
C ALA A 8 19.62 -14.10 -1.57
N VAL A 9 19.87 -14.67 -2.75
CA VAL A 9 20.29 -13.93 -3.95
C VAL A 9 19.22 -14.09 -5.02
N ALA A 10 18.62 -12.99 -5.45
CA ALA A 10 17.69 -12.99 -6.57
C ALA A 10 18.46 -13.22 -7.87
N CYS A 11 18.29 -14.37 -8.48
CA CYS A 11 19.09 -14.81 -9.61
C CYS A 11 18.20 -15.04 -10.85
N SER A 12 18.40 -14.20 -11.88
CA SER A 12 17.68 -14.33 -13.16
C SER A 12 18.36 -15.29 -14.12
N GLY A 13 19.57 -15.78 -13.81
CA GLY A 13 20.43 -16.51 -14.73
C GLY A 13 21.31 -15.61 -15.60
N GLY A 14 21.04 -14.31 -15.65
CA GLY A 14 21.87 -13.36 -16.38
C GLY A 14 23.18 -13.01 -15.66
N ARG A 15 24.11 -12.41 -16.42
CA ARG A 15 25.49 -12.05 -16.04
C ARG A 15 25.62 -11.52 -14.61
N ASP A 16 24.91 -10.41 -14.31
CA ASP A 16 25.08 -9.68 -13.05
C ASP A 16 24.59 -10.49 -11.85
N SER A 17 23.50 -11.23 -12.02
CA SER A 17 22.93 -12.04 -10.96
C SER A 17 23.74 -13.30 -10.66
N VAL A 18 24.33 -13.92 -11.67
CA VAL A 18 25.22 -15.09 -11.52
C VAL A 18 26.54 -14.68 -10.86
N ALA A 19 27.11 -13.56 -11.29
CA ALA A 19 28.31 -13.01 -10.66
C ALA A 19 28.07 -12.65 -9.18
N LEU A 20 26.91 -12.02 -8.86
CA LEU A 20 26.53 -11.70 -7.49
C LEU A 20 26.38 -12.97 -6.63
N LEU A 21 25.73 -14.00 -7.18
CA LEU A 21 25.58 -15.29 -6.48
C LEU A 21 26.95 -15.88 -6.12
N HIS A 22 27.86 -15.95 -7.07
CA HIS A 22 29.22 -16.48 -6.81
C HIS A 22 30.00 -15.65 -5.78
N ALA A 23 29.96 -14.30 -5.89
CA ALA A 23 30.59 -13.41 -4.93
C ALA A 23 30.02 -13.56 -3.51
N THR A 24 28.69 -13.71 -3.42
CA THR A 24 28.00 -13.96 -2.14
C THR A 24 28.42 -15.29 -1.52
N LEU A 25 28.54 -16.36 -2.33
CA LEU A 25 28.99 -17.65 -1.86
C LEU A 25 30.40 -17.61 -1.26
N ARG A 26 31.30 -16.90 -1.92
CA ARG A 26 32.69 -16.75 -1.41
C ARG A 26 32.68 -16.07 -0.03
N GLY A 27 32.04 -14.91 0.08
CA GLY A 27 31.99 -14.20 1.37
C GLY A 27 31.19 -14.95 2.45
N ALA A 28 30.09 -15.63 2.08
CA ALA A 28 29.28 -16.39 3.01
C ALA A 28 30.03 -17.62 3.60
N ARG A 29 30.88 -18.28 2.82
CA ARG A 29 31.69 -19.40 3.31
C ARG A 29 32.64 -18.99 4.45
N GLU A 30 33.24 -17.84 4.32
CA GLU A 30 34.17 -17.29 5.35
C GLU A 30 33.43 -16.96 6.65
N LEU A 31 32.12 -16.61 6.55
CA LEU A 31 31.26 -16.21 7.68
C LEU A 31 30.40 -17.34 8.23
N GLY A 32 30.44 -18.53 7.64
CA GLY A 32 29.55 -19.64 8.04
C GLY A 32 28.05 -19.41 7.74
N ILE A 33 27.74 -18.49 6.80
CA ILE A 33 26.38 -18.12 6.41
C ILE A 33 25.89 -19.05 5.29
N GLY A 34 24.60 -19.46 5.35
CA GLY A 34 23.91 -20.16 4.28
C GLY A 34 23.55 -19.21 3.11
N VAL A 35 23.59 -19.72 1.89
CA VAL A 35 23.15 -18.97 0.70
C VAL A 35 22.09 -19.76 -0.05
N VAL A 36 21.05 -19.06 -0.52
CA VAL A 36 20.03 -19.62 -1.40
C VAL A 36 19.89 -18.75 -2.64
N ALA A 37 19.85 -19.36 -3.82
CA ALA A 37 19.54 -18.70 -5.08
C ALA A 37 18.03 -18.72 -5.29
N LEU A 38 17.42 -17.55 -5.48
CA LEU A 38 15.99 -17.41 -5.75
C LEU A 38 15.76 -17.08 -7.22
N HIS A 39 15.03 -17.90 -7.93
CA HIS A 39 14.63 -17.67 -9.32
C HIS A 39 13.13 -17.50 -9.45
N VAL A 40 12.71 -16.50 -10.23
CA VAL A 40 11.29 -16.29 -10.55
C VAL A 40 11.10 -16.42 -12.05
N HIS A 41 10.34 -17.43 -12.44
CA HIS A 41 10.01 -17.75 -13.82
C HIS A 41 8.72 -17.01 -14.21
N HIS A 42 8.83 -16.05 -15.13
CA HIS A 42 7.71 -15.16 -15.49
C HIS A 42 6.69 -15.81 -16.44
N GLY A 43 7.01 -16.93 -17.10
CA GLY A 43 6.14 -17.60 -18.07
C GLY A 43 5.93 -16.84 -19.37
N LEU A 44 6.69 -15.79 -19.64
CA LEU A 44 6.49 -14.90 -20.79
C LEU A 44 7.33 -15.28 -22.02
N MET A 45 8.33 -16.14 -21.88
CA MET A 45 9.27 -16.52 -22.92
C MET A 45 9.38 -18.04 -23.01
N SER A 46 9.50 -18.57 -24.23
CA SER A 46 9.68 -19.99 -24.48
C SER A 46 10.99 -20.56 -23.90
N GLU A 47 12.03 -19.73 -23.83
CA GLU A 47 13.36 -20.09 -23.34
C GLU A 47 13.47 -20.09 -21.80
N ALA A 48 12.46 -19.58 -21.11
CA ALA A 48 12.52 -19.39 -19.65
C ALA A 48 12.70 -20.70 -18.87
N ASP A 49 12.15 -21.80 -19.36
CA ASP A 49 12.37 -23.13 -18.77
C ASP A 49 13.83 -23.59 -18.89
N ARG A 50 14.45 -23.32 -20.04
CA ARG A 50 15.88 -23.64 -20.26
C ARG A 50 16.77 -22.81 -19.35
N TRP A 51 16.49 -21.52 -19.18
CA TRP A 51 17.26 -20.68 -18.27
C TRP A 51 17.14 -21.10 -16.82
N ALA A 52 15.94 -21.49 -16.39
CA ALA A 52 15.73 -22.03 -15.04
C ALA A 52 16.53 -23.31 -14.81
N ALA A 53 16.50 -24.28 -15.76
CA ALA A 53 17.27 -25.51 -15.68
C ALA A 53 18.79 -25.26 -15.70
N GLN A 54 19.28 -24.32 -16.52
CA GLN A 54 20.69 -23.93 -16.55
C GLN A 54 21.16 -23.34 -15.21
N LEU A 55 20.31 -22.51 -14.59
CA LEU A 55 20.64 -21.92 -13.30
C LEU A 55 20.60 -22.97 -12.17
N GLU A 56 19.65 -23.89 -12.20
CA GLU A 56 19.55 -25.00 -11.26
C GLU A 56 20.81 -25.88 -11.31
N ALA A 57 21.21 -26.32 -12.51
CA ALA A 57 22.45 -27.08 -12.71
C ALA A 57 23.71 -26.30 -12.25
N LEU A 58 23.73 -24.97 -12.42
CA LEU A 58 24.81 -24.12 -11.90
C LEU A 58 24.82 -24.10 -10.37
N CYS A 59 23.64 -24.00 -9.74
CA CYS A 59 23.51 -24.03 -8.29
C CYS A 59 23.94 -25.40 -7.71
N GLU A 60 23.58 -26.50 -8.35
CA GLU A 60 24.07 -27.84 -7.99
C GLU A 60 25.61 -27.92 -8.04
N ARG A 61 26.22 -27.47 -9.14
CA ARG A 61 27.67 -27.45 -9.31
C ARG A 61 28.39 -26.60 -8.23
N TRP A 62 27.77 -25.54 -7.78
CA TRP A 62 28.29 -24.66 -6.74
C TRP A 62 27.92 -25.06 -5.30
N ASN A 63 27.12 -26.13 -5.17
CA ASN A 63 26.53 -26.61 -3.92
C ASN A 63 25.76 -25.53 -3.17
N VAL A 64 24.80 -24.92 -3.88
CA VAL A 64 23.91 -23.85 -3.40
C VAL A 64 22.48 -24.31 -3.43
N ALA A 65 21.72 -24.02 -2.37
CA ALA A 65 20.29 -24.21 -2.38
C ALA A 65 19.62 -23.35 -3.48
N PHE A 66 18.71 -23.94 -4.23
CA PHE A 66 17.98 -23.30 -5.31
C PHE A 66 16.47 -23.32 -5.01
N ALA A 67 15.81 -22.19 -5.16
CA ALA A 67 14.37 -22.09 -5.01
C ALA A 67 13.76 -21.38 -6.22
N LEU A 68 12.76 -22.01 -6.84
CA LEU A 68 12.10 -21.54 -8.06
C LEU A 68 10.61 -21.29 -7.80
N GLU A 69 10.09 -20.15 -8.23
CA GLU A 69 8.66 -19.90 -8.30
C GLU A 69 8.24 -19.54 -9.73
N ARG A 70 7.19 -20.22 -10.23
CA ARG A 70 6.58 -19.91 -11.53
C ARG A 70 5.40 -18.97 -11.31
N LEU A 71 5.45 -17.78 -11.89
CA LEU A 71 4.35 -16.83 -11.80
C LEU A 71 3.13 -17.37 -12.55
N ARG A 72 1.96 -17.21 -11.94
CA ARG A 72 0.66 -17.53 -12.53
C ARG A 72 -0.19 -16.27 -12.62
N GLY A 73 -1.03 -16.21 -13.66
CA GLY A 73 -1.94 -15.08 -13.88
C GLY A 73 -1.47 -14.13 -14.98
N ALA A 74 -2.20 -13.05 -15.15
CA ALA A 74 -1.99 -12.03 -16.17
C ALA A 74 -2.26 -10.64 -15.58
N PRO A 75 -1.74 -9.56 -16.18
CA PRO A 75 -2.04 -8.20 -15.76
C PRO A 75 -3.54 -7.90 -15.88
N ALA A 76 -4.07 -7.07 -14.99
CA ALA A 76 -5.44 -6.58 -15.08
C ALA A 76 -5.63 -5.75 -16.37
N ARG A 77 -6.88 -5.61 -16.83
CA ARG A 77 -7.19 -4.79 -18.02
C ARG A 77 -6.67 -3.36 -17.81
N GLY A 78 -5.81 -2.89 -18.73
CA GLY A 78 -5.18 -1.57 -18.67
C GLY A 78 -3.93 -1.48 -17.79
N GLU A 79 -3.52 -2.54 -17.11
CA GLU A 79 -2.27 -2.59 -16.37
C GLU A 79 -1.09 -2.89 -17.31
N SER A 80 0.04 -2.22 -17.08
CA SER A 80 1.29 -2.52 -17.78
C SER A 80 1.80 -3.91 -17.41
N VAL A 81 2.09 -4.74 -18.42
CA VAL A 81 2.69 -6.07 -18.26
C VAL A 81 4.00 -6.00 -17.46
N GLU A 82 4.85 -4.98 -17.74
CA GLU A 82 6.11 -4.77 -17.03
C GLU A 82 5.89 -4.46 -15.54
N ALA A 83 4.93 -3.57 -15.23
CA ALA A 83 4.61 -3.21 -13.86
C ALA A 83 4.05 -4.40 -13.08
N TRP A 84 3.15 -5.17 -13.71
CA TRP A 84 2.60 -6.40 -13.15
C TRP A 84 3.70 -7.44 -12.88
N ALA A 85 4.51 -7.76 -13.90
CA ALA A 85 5.59 -8.75 -13.79
C ALA A 85 6.61 -8.35 -12.71
N ARG A 86 6.96 -7.05 -12.65
CA ARG A 86 7.84 -6.53 -11.61
C ARG A 86 7.23 -6.69 -10.21
N ARG A 87 5.97 -6.34 -10.02
CA ARG A 87 5.28 -6.47 -8.73
C ARG A 87 5.23 -7.93 -8.28
N GLU A 88 4.78 -8.83 -9.15
CA GLU A 88 4.66 -10.25 -8.83
C GLU A 88 6.03 -10.90 -8.58
N ARG A 89 7.08 -10.50 -9.33
CA ARG A 89 8.44 -10.95 -9.08
C ARG A 89 8.92 -10.60 -7.66
N TYR A 90 8.69 -9.36 -7.20
CA TYR A 90 9.10 -8.98 -5.85
C TYR A 90 8.30 -9.74 -4.77
N ARG A 91 7.03 -10.00 -5.00
CA ARG A 91 6.20 -10.83 -4.11
C ARG A 91 6.68 -12.27 -4.04
N ALA A 92 6.99 -12.87 -5.19
CA ALA A 92 7.52 -14.23 -5.28
C ALA A 92 8.89 -14.35 -4.56
N LEU A 93 9.82 -13.44 -4.84
CA LEU A 93 11.10 -13.38 -4.15
C LEU A 93 10.96 -13.26 -2.62
N ALA A 94 10.01 -12.46 -2.16
CA ALA A 94 9.73 -12.32 -0.72
C ALA A 94 9.22 -13.62 -0.10
N ARG A 95 8.32 -14.36 -0.78
CA ARG A 95 7.84 -15.67 -0.31
C ARG A 95 8.99 -16.67 -0.24
N LEU A 96 9.71 -16.86 -1.35
CA LEU A 96 10.85 -17.78 -1.43
C LEU A 96 11.91 -17.50 -0.38
N ALA A 97 12.21 -16.22 -0.10
CA ALA A 97 13.17 -15.83 0.93
C ALA A 97 12.69 -16.24 2.34
N ARG A 98 11.41 -15.98 2.67
CA ARG A 98 10.82 -16.38 3.95
C ARG A 98 10.81 -17.90 4.13
N ASP A 99 10.44 -18.64 3.09
CA ASP A 99 10.42 -20.11 3.09
C ASP A 99 11.82 -20.69 3.32
N ALA A 100 12.85 -20.01 2.80
CA ALA A 100 14.26 -20.36 3.02
C ALA A 100 14.83 -19.84 4.36
N GLY A 101 14.06 -19.13 5.17
CA GLY A 101 14.51 -18.53 6.43
C GLY A 101 15.48 -17.33 6.23
N ALA A 102 15.49 -16.72 5.05
CA ALA A 102 16.34 -15.57 4.75
C ALA A 102 15.61 -14.24 5.06
N THR A 103 16.30 -13.33 5.73
CA THR A 103 15.81 -11.96 6.00
C THR A 103 16.49 -10.91 5.10
N LEU A 104 17.54 -11.29 4.38
CA LEU A 104 18.30 -10.44 3.46
C LEU A 104 18.23 -11.00 2.04
N ILE A 105 17.80 -10.17 1.08
CA ILE A 105 17.74 -10.49 -0.35
C ILE A 105 18.69 -9.57 -1.10
N LEU A 106 19.65 -10.15 -1.82
CA LEU A 106 20.60 -9.43 -2.66
C LEU A 106 20.12 -9.36 -4.11
N LEU A 107 20.22 -8.17 -4.71
CA LEU A 107 19.83 -7.87 -6.08
C LEU A 107 21.05 -7.42 -6.90
N GLY A 108 21.22 -7.97 -8.10
CA GLY A 108 22.37 -7.73 -8.99
C GLY A 108 22.34 -6.40 -9.76
N HIS A 109 21.68 -5.35 -9.24
CA HIS A 109 21.71 -4.04 -9.88
C HIS A 109 23.08 -3.38 -9.69
N HIS A 110 23.57 -2.73 -10.74
CA HIS A 110 24.91 -2.14 -10.78
C HIS A 110 24.89 -0.67 -11.22
N LEU A 111 26.06 -0.06 -11.41
CA LEU A 111 26.24 1.37 -11.68
C LEU A 111 25.44 1.85 -12.91
N HIS A 112 25.47 1.08 -14.01
CA HIS A 112 24.73 1.43 -15.21
C HIS A 112 23.21 1.42 -15.00
N ASP A 113 22.67 0.46 -14.23
CA ASP A 113 21.25 0.42 -13.87
C ASP A 113 20.82 1.65 -13.05
N GLN A 114 21.73 2.13 -12.19
CA GLN A 114 21.51 3.35 -11.41
C GLN A 114 21.41 4.57 -12.32
N ALA A 115 22.37 4.71 -13.27
CA ALA A 115 22.39 5.79 -14.25
C ALA A 115 21.12 5.80 -15.12
N GLU A 116 20.73 4.64 -15.65
CA GLU A 116 19.48 4.49 -16.42
C GLU A 116 18.27 4.92 -15.60
N THR A 117 18.23 4.54 -14.32
CA THR A 117 17.09 4.88 -13.43
C THR A 117 17.03 6.38 -13.18
N VAL A 118 18.16 7.05 -12.95
CA VAL A 118 18.19 8.52 -12.81
C VAL A 118 17.66 9.22 -14.05
N LEU A 119 18.13 8.83 -15.25
CA LEU A 119 17.66 9.43 -16.51
C LEU A 119 16.16 9.21 -16.71
N LEU A 120 15.67 8.00 -16.50
CA LEU A 120 14.23 7.71 -16.63
C LEU A 120 13.38 8.51 -15.64
N GLN A 121 13.87 8.75 -14.44
CA GLN A 121 13.18 9.57 -13.45
C GLN A 121 13.23 11.05 -13.81
N ALA A 122 14.38 11.54 -14.27
CA ALA A 122 14.52 12.92 -14.75
C ALA A 122 13.59 13.23 -15.93
N LEU A 123 13.52 12.32 -16.92
CA LEU A 123 12.61 12.43 -18.08
C LEU A 123 11.12 12.40 -17.72
N ARG A 124 10.79 11.89 -16.52
CA ARG A 124 9.42 11.92 -15.97
C ARG A 124 9.16 13.14 -15.08
N GLY A 125 10.09 14.07 -14.98
CA GLY A 125 9.97 15.24 -14.11
C GLY A 125 10.05 14.93 -12.61
N ALA A 126 10.75 13.86 -12.23
CA ALA A 126 10.83 13.47 -10.83
C ALA A 126 11.64 14.47 -10.00
N GLY A 127 11.18 14.76 -8.79
CA GLY A 127 11.90 15.52 -7.77
C GLY A 127 12.97 14.67 -7.06
N PRO A 128 13.56 15.18 -5.94
CA PRO A 128 14.67 14.53 -5.23
C PRO A 128 14.43 13.06 -4.89
N ALA A 129 13.21 12.72 -4.44
CA ALA A 129 12.85 11.34 -4.09
C ALA A 129 12.95 10.37 -5.28
N GLY A 130 12.59 10.79 -6.49
CA GLY A 130 12.72 9.97 -7.70
C GLY A 130 14.15 9.96 -8.22
N LEU A 131 14.84 11.11 -8.22
CA LEU A 131 16.23 11.23 -8.66
C LEU A 131 17.21 10.47 -7.76
N ALA A 132 16.85 10.19 -6.49
CA ALA A 132 17.61 9.30 -5.62
C ALA A 132 17.69 7.86 -6.16
N ALA A 133 16.90 7.54 -7.17
CA ALA A 133 16.88 6.28 -7.91
C ALA A 133 16.78 5.05 -7.00
N MET A 134 17.73 4.10 -7.07
CA MET A 134 17.70 2.89 -6.25
C MET A 134 18.55 3.06 -5.00
N PRO A 135 17.98 2.85 -3.78
CA PRO A 135 18.78 2.83 -2.56
C PRO A 135 19.66 1.56 -2.48
N ARG A 136 20.79 1.65 -1.77
CA ARG A 136 21.64 0.49 -1.52
C ARG A 136 20.93 -0.61 -0.75
N SER A 137 20.10 -0.23 0.20
CA SER A 137 19.25 -1.14 0.95
C SER A 137 17.90 -0.49 1.25
N VAL A 138 16.87 -1.31 1.41
CA VAL A 138 15.53 -0.89 1.82
C VAL A 138 14.85 -2.03 2.57
N GLU A 139 14.19 -1.71 3.65
CA GLU A 139 13.36 -2.66 4.37
C GLU A 139 11.92 -2.61 3.84
N ARG A 140 11.37 -3.78 3.56
CA ARG A 140 9.97 -3.97 3.15
C ARG A 140 9.44 -5.27 3.71
N GLU A 141 8.32 -5.21 4.42
CA GLU A 141 7.61 -6.38 4.94
C GLU A 141 8.49 -7.33 5.77
N GLY A 142 9.40 -6.76 6.58
CA GLY A 142 10.33 -7.52 7.42
C GLY A 142 11.51 -8.16 6.68
N LEU A 143 11.74 -7.81 5.42
CA LEU A 143 12.87 -8.25 4.61
C LEU A 143 13.75 -7.06 4.21
N THR A 144 15.06 -7.23 4.32
CA THR A 144 16.05 -6.28 3.80
C THR A 144 16.39 -6.63 2.35
N TRP A 145 16.21 -5.67 1.45
CA TRP A 145 16.57 -5.77 0.04
C TRP A 145 17.83 -4.95 -0.22
N ALA A 146 18.93 -5.58 -0.56
CA ALA A 146 20.19 -4.88 -0.76
C ALA A 146 20.73 -5.00 -2.19
N ARG A 147 21.45 -3.98 -2.62
CA ARG A 147 22.09 -3.86 -3.93
C ARG A 147 23.59 -3.55 -3.73
N PRO A 148 24.39 -4.55 -3.42
CA PRO A 148 25.80 -4.31 -3.05
C PRO A 148 26.62 -3.74 -4.22
N TRP A 149 26.18 -3.93 -5.46
CA TRP A 149 26.93 -3.58 -6.66
C TRP A 149 26.52 -2.26 -7.32
N LEU A 150 25.70 -1.43 -6.68
CA LEU A 150 25.29 -0.14 -7.26
C LEU A 150 26.45 0.81 -7.62
N ALA A 151 27.64 0.59 -7.07
CA ALA A 151 28.84 1.34 -7.39
C ALA A 151 29.81 0.57 -8.31
N ARG A 152 29.47 -0.66 -8.75
CA ARG A 152 30.31 -1.47 -9.63
C ARG A 152 29.93 -1.25 -11.08
N THR A 153 30.94 -1.15 -11.92
CA THR A 153 30.77 -1.06 -13.38
C THR A 153 30.46 -2.42 -14.00
N GLY A 154 29.87 -2.43 -15.18
CA GLY A 154 29.67 -3.66 -15.94
C GLY A 154 30.98 -4.33 -16.30
N ALA A 155 32.02 -3.56 -16.59
CA ALA A 155 33.37 -4.08 -16.90
C ALA A 155 34.03 -4.82 -15.70
N GLU A 156 33.84 -4.30 -14.47
CA GLU A 156 34.30 -5.01 -13.26
C GLU A 156 33.57 -6.34 -13.07
N ILE A 157 32.25 -6.38 -13.39
CA ILE A 157 31.47 -7.61 -13.31
C ILE A 157 31.89 -8.61 -14.38
N ASP A 158 32.16 -8.16 -15.61
CA ASP A 158 32.64 -9.00 -16.70
C ASP A 158 34.04 -9.59 -16.36
N ALA A 159 34.97 -8.77 -15.86
CA ALA A 159 36.26 -9.21 -15.39
C ALA A 159 36.17 -10.23 -14.24
N TYR A 160 35.20 -10.07 -13.35
CA TYR A 160 34.96 -11.01 -12.25
C TYR A 160 34.45 -12.37 -12.76
N LEU A 161 33.56 -12.38 -13.77
CA LEU A 161 32.97 -13.60 -14.33
C LEU A 161 33.91 -14.34 -15.29
N ALA A 162 34.79 -13.64 -16.02
CA ALA A 162 35.62 -14.23 -17.07
C ALA A 162 36.36 -15.51 -16.64
N PRO A 163 37.01 -15.57 -15.45
CA PRO A 163 37.71 -16.78 -15.02
C PRO A 163 36.80 -17.92 -14.56
N LEU A 164 35.49 -17.70 -14.44
CA LEU A 164 34.56 -18.73 -13.93
C LEU A 164 34.01 -19.62 -15.04
N GLU A 165 34.20 -19.26 -16.30
CA GLU A 165 33.74 -20.02 -17.50
C GLU A 165 32.27 -20.47 -17.41
N VAL A 166 31.41 -19.60 -16.91
CA VAL A 166 29.99 -19.90 -16.74
C VAL A 166 29.16 -19.40 -17.92
N GLN A 167 28.21 -20.21 -18.35
CA GLN A 167 27.21 -19.79 -19.32
C GLN A 167 26.14 -18.98 -18.60
N VAL A 168 25.80 -17.80 -19.13
CA VAL A 168 24.78 -16.91 -18.62
C VAL A 168 23.61 -16.83 -19.59
N ALA A 169 22.39 -16.68 -19.08
CA ALA A 169 21.20 -16.47 -19.88
C ALA A 169 21.24 -15.08 -20.55
N LEU A 170 20.96 -15.05 -21.86
CA LEU A 170 20.76 -13.83 -22.61
C LEU A 170 19.25 -13.69 -22.87
N ASP A 171 18.59 -12.78 -22.16
CA ASP A 171 17.18 -12.53 -22.32
C ASP A 171 16.95 -11.53 -23.48
N PRO A 172 16.32 -11.95 -24.60
CA PRO A 172 16.07 -11.08 -25.76
C PRO A 172 15.13 -9.92 -25.42
N SER A 173 14.27 -10.03 -24.39
CA SER A 173 13.37 -8.96 -23.99
C SER A 173 14.10 -7.70 -23.51
N ASN A 174 15.36 -7.83 -23.08
CA ASN A 174 16.21 -6.69 -22.72
C ASN A 174 16.53 -5.80 -23.93
N ALA A 175 16.34 -6.30 -25.15
CA ALA A 175 16.55 -5.57 -26.40
C ALA A 175 15.25 -5.01 -27.01
N ASP A 176 14.07 -5.27 -26.42
CA ASP A 176 12.79 -4.85 -26.97
C ASP A 176 12.57 -3.31 -26.83
N PRO A 177 12.52 -2.55 -27.96
CA PRO A 177 12.40 -1.09 -27.92
C PRO A 177 11.03 -0.59 -27.43
N ARG A 178 10.06 -1.46 -27.28
CA ARG A 178 8.76 -1.09 -26.66
C ARG A 178 8.93 -0.63 -25.23
N PHE A 179 9.94 -1.12 -24.53
CA PHE A 179 10.24 -0.73 -23.15
C PHE A 179 11.13 0.52 -23.10
N ALA A 180 10.74 1.50 -22.27
CA ALA A 180 11.46 2.76 -22.12
C ALA A 180 12.93 2.55 -21.71
N ARG A 181 13.22 1.55 -20.87
CA ARG A 181 14.57 1.22 -20.40
C ARG A 181 15.42 0.64 -21.55
N SER A 182 14.84 -0.21 -22.39
CA SER A 182 15.54 -0.76 -23.57
C SER A 182 15.85 0.32 -24.59
N ARG A 183 14.89 1.24 -24.86
CA ARG A 183 15.16 2.41 -25.74
C ARG A 183 16.30 3.28 -25.20
N LEU A 184 16.29 3.58 -23.88
CA LEU A 184 17.35 4.37 -23.25
C LEU A 184 18.70 3.68 -23.43
N ARG A 185 18.77 2.38 -23.17
CA ARG A 185 20.00 1.58 -23.24
C ARG A 185 20.58 1.47 -24.65
N GLN A 186 19.71 1.34 -25.66
CA GLN A 186 20.14 1.14 -27.04
C GLN A 186 20.37 2.44 -27.81
N ALA A 187 19.56 3.45 -27.60
CA ALA A 187 19.59 4.67 -28.41
C ALA A 187 20.26 5.85 -27.71
N VAL A 188 20.09 6.01 -26.39
CA VAL A 188 20.52 7.23 -25.70
C VAL A 188 21.86 7.01 -24.97
N MET A 189 21.99 5.95 -24.19
CA MET A 189 23.19 5.72 -23.39
C MET A 189 24.49 5.58 -24.21
N PRO A 190 24.50 4.94 -25.40
CA PRO A 190 25.72 4.89 -26.22
C PRO A 190 26.18 6.28 -26.67
N ALA A 191 25.24 7.14 -27.10
CA ALA A 191 25.57 8.51 -27.52
C ALA A 191 26.06 9.36 -26.33
N LEU A 192 25.44 9.20 -25.14
CA LEU A 192 25.90 9.87 -23.93
C LEU A 192 27.30 9.41 -23.51
N LYS A 193 27.60 8.12 -23.59
CA LYS A 193 28.92 7.58 -23.24
C LYS A 193 30.01 8.02 -24.21
N LEU A 194 29.66 8.18 -25.49
CA LEU A 194 30.59 8.71 -26.48
C LEU A 194 30.98 10.16 -26.20
N ALA A 195 29.96 10.98 -25.82
CA ALA A 195 30.16 12.40 -25.53
C ALA A 195 30.72 12.64 -24.10
N PHE A 196 30.32 11.81 -23.15
CA PHE A 196 30.66 11.90 -21.72
C PHE A 196 31.01 10.50 -21.20
N PRO A 197 32.25 10.05 -21.31
CA PRO A 197 32.67 8.68 -20.92
C PRO A 197 32.27 8.30 -19.48
N GLU A 198 32.34 9.25 -18.54
CA GLU A 198 32.02 9.07 -17.13
C GLU A 198 30.54 9.29 -16.77
N VAL A 199 29.61 9.27 -17.74
CA VAL A 199 28.19 9.58 -17.53
C VAL A 199 27.53 8.69 -16.48
N ASP A 200 27.87 7.39 -16.41
CA ASP A 200 27.33 6.46 -15.42
C ASP A 200 27.70 6.89 -13.99
N VAL A 201 28.97 7.28 -13.79
CA VAL A 201 29.49 7.76 -12.50
C VAL A 201 28.85 9.09 -12.12
N ALA A 202 28.75 10.02 -13.07
CA ALA A 202 28.13 11.32 -12.86
C ALA A 202 26.65 11.19 -12.46
N LEU A 203 25.88 10.36 -13.16
CA LEU A 203 24.47 10.11 -12.84
C LEU A 203 24.29 9.38 -11.49
N ALA A 204 25.15 8.43 -11.16
CA ALA A 204 25.14 7.81 -9.84
C ALA A 204 25.47 8.80 -8.72
N ALA A 205 26.35 9.78 -8.98
CA ALA A 205 26.60 10.87 -8.02
C ALA A 205 25.39 11.77 -7.86
N VAL A 206 24.62 12.04 -8.92
CA VAL A 206 23.31 12.74 -8.82
C VAL A 206 22.35 11.95 -7.94
N ALA A 207 22.22 10.63 -8.13
CA ALA A 207 21.36 9.79 -7.29
C ALA A 207 21.74 9.87 -5.81
N ARG A 208 23.01 9.80 -5.49
CA ARG A 208 23.51 9.89 -4.11
C ARG A 208 23.16 11.24 -3.48
N ARG A 209 23.47 12.36 -4.17
CA ARG A 209 23.16 13.72 -3.67
C ARG A 209 21.64 13.95 -3.53
N ALA A 210 20.86 13.46 -4.47
CA ALA A 210 19.41 13.51 -4.38
C ALA A 210 18.88 12.68 -3.19
N GLY A 211 19.53 11.55 -2.88
CA GLY A 211 19.24 10.74 -1.69
C GLY A 211 19.54 11.48 -0.39
N GLU A 212 20.67 12.19 -0.30
CA GLU A 212 21.03 13.02 0.84
C GLU A 212 20.02 14.17 1.02
N ALA A 213 19.67 14.87 -0.06
CA ALA A 213 18.66 15.92 -0.02
C ALA A 213 17.28 15.39 0.40
N ARG A 214 16.90 14.19 -0.07
CA ARG A 214 15.67 13.52 0.33
C ARG A 214 15.66 13.24 1.83
N ALA A 215 16.77 12.74 2.41
CA ALA A 215 16.84 12.46 3.85
C ALA A 215 16.56 13.71 4.68
N VAL A 216 17.17 14.86 4.32
CA VAL A 216 16.90 16.16 4.96
C VAL A 216 15.42 16.55 4.82
N LEU A 217 14.82 16.38 3.63
CA LEU A 217 13.40 16.68 3.41
C LEU A 217 12.49 15.77 4.24
N ASP A 218 12.83 14.50 4.39
CA ASP A 218 12.06 13.53 5.19
C ASP A 218 12.14 13.91 6.70
N GLU A 219 13.31 14.33 7.20
CA GLU A 219 13.50 14.81 8.58
C GLU A 219 12.66 16.08 8.84
N VAL A 220 12.78 17.09 7.98
CA VAL A 220 12.00 18.33 8.08
C VAL A 220 10.48 18.04 8.03
N ALA A 221 10.05 17.13 7.17
CA ALA A 221 8.63 16.74 7.09
C ALA A 221 8.17 16.04 8.37
N ALA A 222 8.99 15.18 8.96
CA ALA A 222 8.68 14.51 10.22
C ALA A 222 8.49 15.50 11.35
N GLU A 223 9.44 16.44 11.52
CA GLU A 223 9.34 17.52 12.51
C GLU A 223 8.09 18.40 12.31
N ASP A 224 7.76 18.72 11.04
CA ASP A 224 6.57 19.52 10.76
C ASP A 224 5.30 18.78 11.13
N LEU A 225 5.18 17.51 10.74
CA LEU A 225 4.00 16.69 11.04
C LEU A 225 3.82 16.48 12.54
N ASP A 226 4.90 16.32 13.28
CA ASP A 226 4.85 16.18 14.74
C ASP A 226 4.37 17.50 15.41
N ARG A 227 4.91 18.66 14.99
CA ARG A 227 4.45 19.97 15.47
C ARG A 227 2.99 20.25 15.15
N LEU A 228 2.51 19.78 14.00
CA LEU A 228 1.13 19.91 13.58
C LEU A 228 0.18 18.96 14.32
N GLY A 229 0.69 17.97 15.05
CA GLY A 229 -0.11 16.88 15.63
C GLY A 229 -0.76 16.02 14.54
N ALA A 230 -0.11 15.88 13.38
CA ALA A 230 -0.66 15.17 12.23
C ALA A 230 -0.51 13.67 12.42
N GLY A 231 -1.62 12.98 12.69
CA GLY A 231 -1.73 11.51 12.75
C GLY A 231 -2.47 10.96 11.54
N ALA A 232 -3.57 10.25 11.79
CA ALA A 232 -4.48 9.78 10.74
C ALA A 232 -5.16 10.94 9.97
N GLN A 233 -5.16 12.13 10.55
CA GLN A 233 -5.68 13.36 9.96
C GLN A 233 -4.60 14.43 9.93
N LEU A 234 -4.65 15.30 8.91
CA LEU A 234 -3.78 16.48 8.79
C LEU A 234 -4.58 17.74 9.13
N PRO A 235 -4.21 18.48 10.21
CA PRO A 235 -4.86 19.75 10.55
C PRO A 235 -4.54 20.83 9.50
N LEU A 236 -5.55 21.35 8.81
CA LEU A 236 -5.36 22.24 7.67
C LEU A 236 -4.90 23.65 8.06
N ALA A 237 -5.45 24.23 9.14
CA ALA A 237 -5.10 25.62 9.52
C ALA A 237 -3.61 25.77 9.87
N PRO A 238 -3.00 24.99 10.80
CA PRO A 238 -1.58 25.10 11.09
C PRO A 238 -0.70 24.62 9.94
N TRP A 239 -1.17 23.63 9.11
CA TRP A 239 -0.45 23.22 7.91
C TRP A 239 -0.36 24.36 6.87
N ARG A 240 -1.44 25.13 6.67
CA ARG A 240 -1.44 26.29 5.77
C ARG A 240 -0.49 27.40 6.21
N ALA A 241 -0.21 27.49 7.51
CA ALA A 241 0.72 28.46 8.07
C ALA A 241 2.20 28.15 7.77
N LEU A 242 2.51 26.94 7.32
CA LEU A 242 3.85 26.59 6.86
C LEU A 242 4.21 27.35 5.58
N SER A 243 5.51 27.61 5.37
CA SER A 243 6.00 28.14 4.08
C SER A 243 5.61 27.22 2.91
N PRO A 244 5.46 27.72 1.67
CA PRO A 244 5.04 26.92 0.53
C PRO A 244 5.84 25.64 0.34
N ALA A 245 7.17 25.68 0.51
CA ALA A 245 8.04 24.52 0.37
C ALA A 245 7.80 23.48 1.48
N ARG A 246 7.72 23.90 2.75
CA ARG A 246 7.43 23.02 3.89
C ARG A 246 6.03 22.44 3.82
N ARG A 247 5.05 23.23 3.38
CA ARG A 247 3.67 22.79 3.15
C ARG A 247 3.59 21.63 2.15
N SER A 248 4.26 21.78 1.00
CA SER A 248 4.33 20.73 -0.03
C SER A 248 5.05 19.48 0.50
N ASN A 249 6.16 19.66 1.21
CA ASN A 249 6.96 18.55 1.76
C ASN A 249 6.19 17.78 2.83
N ALA A 250 5.60 18.46 3.81
CA ALA A 250 4.79 17.85 4.87
C ALA A 250 3.56 17.11 4.30
N LEU A 251 2.88 17.70 3.29
CA LEU A 251 1.75 17.04 2.62
C LEU A 251 2.17 15.75 1.92
N ARG A 252 3.28 15.74 1.20
CA ARG A 252 3.80 14.53 0.54
C ARG A 252 4.14 13.45 1.55
N ALA A 253 4.81 13.79 2.64
CA ALA A 253 5.18 12.86 3.68
C ALA A 253 3.95 12.29 4.39
N TRP A 254 2.95 13.12 4.69
CA TRP A 254 1.68 12.67 5.27
C TRP A 254 0.92 11.73 4.33
N LEU A 255 0.79 12.10 3.05
CA LEU A 255 0.15 11.25 2.03
C LEU A 255 0.88 9.92 1.85
N ALA A 256 2.22 9.90 1.87
CA ALA A 256 3.00 8.67 1.76
C ALA A 256 2.77 7.70 2.93
N ARG A 257 2.47 8.22 4.14
CA ARG A 257 2.08 7.41 5.30
C ARG A 257 0.62 6.92 5.21
N ALA A 258 -0.26 7.78 4.69
CA ALA A 258 -1.71 7.53 4.65
C ALA A 258 -2.15 6.66 3.45
N LEU A 259 -1.37 6.65 2.36
CA LEU A 259 -1.67 5.96 1.12
C LEU A 259 -0.71 4.81 0.88
N VAL A 260 -1.23 3.69 0.38
CA VAL A 260 -0.38 2.59 -0.09
C VAL A 260 0.05 2.88 -1.53
N GLY A 261 1.36 3.02 -1.79
CA GLY A 261 1.89 3.26 -3.12
C GLY A 261 2.48 4.67 -3.31
N ALA A 262 2.83 4.99 -4.56
CA ALA A 262 3.40 6.29 -4.89
C ALA A 262 2.32 7.38 -4.87
N VAL A 263 2.64 8.53 -4.29
CA VAL A 263 1.77 9.71 -4.27
C VAL A 263 1.87 10.44 -5.61
N PRO A 264 0.78 10.53 -6.42
CA PRO A 264 0.81 11.24 -7.67
C PRO A 264 1.07 12.75 -7.48
N GLN A 265 1.95 13.33 -8.30
CA GLN A 265 2.22 14.77 -8.24
C GLN A 265 0.95 15.60 -8.45
N THR A 266 0.11 15.21 -9.39
CA THR A 266 -1.16 15.88 -9.69
C THR A 266 -2.10 15.95 -8.49
N LEU A 267 -2.11 14.93 -7.63
CA LEU A 267 -2.88 14.94 -6.40
C LEU A 267 -2.33 15.96 -5.40
N VAL A 268 -1.00 16.03 -5.25
CA VAL A 268 -0.35 17.01 -4.37
C VAL A 268 -0.64 18.43 -4.85
N ASP A 269 -0.49 18.71 -6.14
CA ASP A 269 -0.71 20.04 -6.72
C ASP A 269 -2.18 20.48 -6.56
N ARG A 270 -3.12 19.58 -6.78
CA ARG A 270 -4.54 19.83 -6.52
C ARG A 270 -4.82 20.14 -5.05
N LEU A 271 -4.29 19.35 -4.13
CA LEU A 271 -4.48 19.60 -2.70
C LEU A 271 -3.87 20.94 -2.26
N LEU A 272 -2.69 21.30 -2.78
CA LEU A 272 -2.06 22.57 -2.49
C LEU A 272 -2.88 23.77 -2.98
N SER A 273 -3.55 23.65 -4.14
CA SER A 273 -4.35 24.72 -4.74
C SER A 273 -5.79 24.77 -4.22
N GLU A 274 -6.40 23.62 -3.93
CA GLU A 274 -7.83 23.50 -3.65
C GLU A 274 -8.18 23.50 -2.16
N THR A 275 -7.22 23.32 -1.23
CA THR A 275 -7.45 23.32 0.23
C THR A 275 -7.35 24.73 0.85
N GLY A 276 -7.78 25.77 0.14
CA GLY A 276 -7.64 27.18 0.58
C GLY A 276 -8.67 27.65 1.62
N ASP A 277 -9.81 27.00 1.75
CA ASP A 277 -10.93 27.33 2.64
C ASP A 277 -11.32 26.12 3.53
N ASP A 278 -12.24 26.35 4.48
CA ASP A 278 -12.77 25.28 5.34
C ASP A 278 -13.91 24.49 4.69
N ALA A 279 -14.09 24.63 3.38
CA ALA A 279 -15.11 23.92 2.65
C ALA A 279 -14.85 22.41 2.67
N THR A 280 -15.94 21.66 2.77
CA THR A 280 -15.88 20.20 2.63
C THR A 280 -15.63 19.86 1.17
N ARG A 281 -14.50 19.22 0.87
CA ARG A 281 -14.11 18.79 -0.48
C ARG A 281 -13.67 17.34 -0.48
N ARG A 282 -13.72 16.71 -1.64
CA ARG A 282 -13.31 15.32 -1.84
C ARG A 282 -12.38 15.22 -3.05
N TRP A 283 -11.33 14.40 -2.92
CA TRP A 283 -10.38 14.10 -3.98
C TRP A 283 -10.24 12.58 -4.12
N PRO A 284 -10.68 11.99 -5.24
CA PRO A 284 -10.42 10.58 -5.51
C PRO A 284 -8.91 10.31 -5.51
N VAL A 285 -8.50 9.25 -4.83
CA VAL A 285 -7.10 8.78 -4.79
C VAL A 285 -6.93 7.60 -5.73
N ASP A 286 -7.80 6.61 -5.57
CA ASP A 286 -7.91 5.43 -6.41
C ASP A 286 -9.36 4.92 -6.37
N GLY A 287 -9.65 3.80 -7.06
CA GLY A 287 -11.01 3.24 -7.09
C GLY A 287 -11.61 2.87 -5.73
N SER A 288 -10.83 2.96 -4.65
CA SER A 288 -11.21 2.51 -3.32
C SER A 288 -11.00 3.54 -2.21
N ARG A 289 -10.28 4.64 -2.44
CA ARG A 289 -9.94 5.63 -1.40
C ARG A 289 -10.19 7.06 -1.87
N VAL A 290 -10.69 7.89 -0.96
CA VAL A 290 -10.98 9.31 -1.17
C VAL A 290 -10.33 10.13 -0.06
N LEU A 291 -9.65 11.20 -0.40
CA LEU A 291 -9.27 12.24 0.55
C LEU A 291 -10.47 13.18 0.76
N ARG A 292 -10.72 13.55 1.99
CA ARG A 292 -11.79 14.49 2.35
C ARG A 292 -11.28 15.57 3.28
N SER A 293 -11.57 16.82 2.96
CA SER A 293 -11.46 17.93 3.93
C SER A 293 -12.80 18.08 4.65
N TRP A 294 -12.75 18.24 5.96
CA TRP A 294 -13.91 18.48 6.79
C TRP A 294 -13.52 19.04 8.16
N ARG A 295 -14.18 20.12 8.59
CA ARG A 295 -13.88 20.81 9.85
C ARG A 295 -12.41 21.14 10.05
N GLY A 296 -11.75 21.63 9.01
CA GLY A 296 -10.32 21.99 9.09
C GLY A 296 -9.37 20.80 9.15
N GLN A 297 -9.82 19.57 8.88
CA GLN A 297 -9.00 18.36 8.84
C GLN A 297 -9.02 17.75 7.45
N LEU A 298 -7.87 17.24 7.00
CA LEU A 298 -7.77 16.39 5.82
C LEU A 298 -7.56 14.94 6.26
N ALA A 299 -8.36 14.03 5.75
CA ALA A 299 -8.30 12.60 6.09
C ALA A 299 -8.43 11.72 4.85
N VAL A 300 -7.79 10.54 4.87
CA VAL A 300 -8.09 9.46 3.93
C VAL A 300 -9.33 8.74 4.44
N VAL A 301 -10.38 8.77 3.63
CA VAL A 301 -11.60 8.01 3.89
C VAL A 301 -11.52 6.75 3.03
N ALA A 302 -11.37 5.60 3.68
CA ALA A 302 -11.61 4.34 2.97
C ALA A 302 -13.11 4.28 2.63
N PRO A 303 -13.50 3.82 1.44
CA PRO A 303 -14.85 3.38 1.25
C PRO A 303 -15.11 2.27 2.27
N ALA A 304 -16.29 2.22 2.79
CA ALA A 304 -16.76 1.08 3.57
C ALA A 304 -16.36 -0.19 2.81
N ARG A 305 -15.71 -1.13 3.47
CA ARG A 305 -15.18 -2.35 2.87
C ARG A 305 -16.26 -3.03 2.02
N ALA A 306 -16.22 -2.85 0.72
CA ALA A 306 -16.97 -3.65 -0.22
C ALA A 306 -16.17 -4.93 -0.48
N SER A 307 -16.42 -5.99 0.28
CA SER A 307 -16.10 -7.36 -0.15
C SER A 307 -16.57 -8.47 0.80
N VAL A 308 -17.59 -8.19 1.61
CA VAL A 308 -18.43 -9.29 2.10
C VAL A 308 -19.78 -9.01 1.51
N THR A 309 -20.29 -9.88 0.66
CA THR A 309 -21.71 -9.83 0.25
C THR A 309 -22.51 -9.94 1.53
N PRO A 310 -23.21 -8.87 1.96
CA PRO A 310 -23.92 -8.92 3.23
C PRO A 310 -25.00 -10.00 3.14
N ALA A 311 -25.13 -10.79 4.21
CA ALA A 311 -26.21 -11.74 4.31
C ALA A 311 -27.55 -10.93 4.29
N ARG A 312 -28.52 -11.36 3.48
CA ARG A 312 -29.84 -10.74 3.52
C ARG A 312 -30.44 -10.97 4.90
N ALA A 313 -30.80 -9.90 5.57
CA ALA A 313 -31.40 -10.01 6.90
C ALA A 313 -32.73 -10.78 6.80
N PRO A 314 -32.99 -11.78 7.66
CA PRO A 314 -34.27 -12.47 7.66
C PRO A 314 -35.41 -11.51 7.94
N VAL A 315 -36.36 -11.37 7.00
CA VAL A 315 -37.53 -10.55 7.14
C VAL A 315 -38.68 -11.44 7.62
N ARG A 316 -39.38 -11.03 8.68
CA ARG A 316 -40.56 -11.69 9.20
C ARG A 316 -41.79 -11.29 8.40
N ALA A 317 -42.90 -12.05 8.58
CA ALA A 317 -44.19 -11.79 7.91
C ALA A 317 -44.75 -10.40 8.25
N ASP A 318 -44.38 -9.82 9.38
CA ASP A 318 -44.74 -8.48 9.84
C ASP A 318 -43.84 -7.35 9.35
N GLY A 319 -42.84 -7.67 8.47
CA GLY A 319 -41.89 -6.72 7.96
C GLY A 319 -40.70 -6.42 8.92
N ALA A 320 -40.68 -7.02 10.10
CA ALA A 320 -39.57 -6.87 11.04
C ALA A 320 -38.35 -7.70 10.59
N VAL A 321 -37.16 -7.22 10.92
CA VAL A 321 -35.89 -7.83 10.61
C VAL A 321 -35.34 -8.49 11.87
N SER A 322 -34.76 -9.69 11.72
CA SER A 322 -34.13 -10.45 12.83
C SER A 322 -32.62 -10.49 12.66
N LEU A 323 -31.89 -9.97 13.63
CA LEU A 323 -30.43 -10.00 13.67
C LEU A 323 -29.99 -10.96 14.79
N LEU A 324 -29.70 -12.21 14.41
CA LEU A 324 -29.54 -13.31 15.40
C LEU A 324 -28.07 -13.67 15.68
N ARG A 325 -27.12 -13.04 15.00
CA ARG A 325 -25.68 -13.32 15.17
C ARG A 325 -24.85 -12.10 14.80
N CYS A 326 -23.60 -12.09 15.18
CA CYS A 326 -22.62 -11.11 14.70
C CYS A 326 -22.32 -11.40 13.25
N ASP A 327 -22.72 -10.50 12.35
CA ASP A 327 -22.56 -10.62 10.89
C ASP A 327 -22.80 -9.25 10.22
N LEU A 328 -22.63 -9.19 8.90
CA LEU A 328 -22.96 -8.05 8.08
C LEU A 328 -24.30 -8.31 7.37
N TYR A 329 -25.28 -7.45 7.56
CA TYR A 329 -26.64 -7.62 7.04
C TYR A 329 -27.01 -6.55 6.02
N ALA A 330 -27.50 -6.97 4.84
CA ALA A 330 -28.23 -6.08 3.94
C ALA A 330 -29.66 -5.89 4.47
N LEU A 331 -30.13 -4.65 4.53
CA LEU A 331 -31.51 -4.32 4.88
C LEU A 331 -32.28 -3.94 3.62
N ASP A 332 -33.43 -4.57 3.38
CA ASP A 332 -34.25 -4.30 2.21
C ASP A 332 -34.71 -2.81 2.16
N GLY A 333 -34.56 -2.21 0.98
CA GLY A 333 -34.87 -0.79 0.76
C GLY A 333 -33.78 0.19 1.20
N TRP A 334 -32.59 -0.31 1.62
CA TRP A 334 -31.48 0.53 2.04
C TRP A 334 -30.20 0.21 1.25
N ASP A 335 -29.56 1.27 0.79
CA ASP A 335 -28.29 1.15 0.05
C ASP A 335 -27.11 1.19 1.04
N GLY A 336 -26.74 0.00 1.54
CA GLY A 336 -25.69 -0.18 2.54
C GLY A 336 -25.84 -1.49 3.30
N ALA A 337 -25.06 -1.64 4.37
CA ALA A 337 -25.07 -2.82 5.21
C ALA A 337 -24.97 -2.46 6.70
N LEU A 338 -25.66 -3.21 7.54
CA LEU A 338 -25.59 -3.12 8.99
C LEU A 338 -24.66 -4.19 9.54
N GLU A 339 -23.57 -3.77 10.16
CA GLU A 339 -22.64 -4.65 10.89
C GLU A 339 -23.15 -4.84 12.32
N VAL A 340 -23.29 -6.12 12.73
CA VAL A 340 -23.53 -6.55 14.11
C VAL A 340 -22.27 -7.20 14.61
N PHE A 341 -21.67 -6.73 15.70
CA PHE A 341 -20.42 -7.24 16.25
C PHE A 341 -20.48 -7.36 17.78
N ALA A 342 -19.63 -8.22 18.34
CA ALA A 342 -19.50 -8.36 19.80
C ALA A 342 -18.98 -7.05 20.40
N ALA A 343 -19.61 -6.56 21.47
CA ALA A 343 -19.19 -5.36 22.17
C ALA A 343 -18.99 -5.65 23.66
N GLU A 344 -17.97 -5.03 24.25
CA GLU A 344 -17.71 -5.14 25.68
C GLU A 344 -18.50 -4.16 26.51
N GLN A 345 -18.84 -3.00 25.93
CA GLN A 345 -19.57 -1.91 26.58
C GLN A 345 -20.46 -1.17 25.59
N ARG A 346 -21.51 -0.52 26.09
CA ARG A 346 -22.43 0.35 25.33
C ARG A 346 -23.11 -0.37 24.15
N GLY A 347 -23.23 -1.69 24.24
CA GLY A 347 -23.92 -2.53 23.29
C GLY A 347 -25.38 -2.76 23.69
N ILE A 348 -26.13 -3.43 22.82
CA ILE A 348 -27.51 -3.83 23.04
C ILE A 348 -27.59 -5.34 23.36
N ALA A 349 -28.51 -5.76 24.22
CA ALA A 349 -28.70 -7.17 24.50
C ALA A 349 -29.19 -7.91 23.23
N PRO A 350 -28.59 -9.08 22.88
CA PRO A 350 -28.88 -9.78 21.61
C PRO A 350 -30.38 -10.07 21.38
N HIS A 351 -31.14 -10.37 22.41
CA HIS A 351 -32.60 -10.66 22.32
C HIS A 351 -33.41 -9.47 21.80
N ARG A 352 -32.99 -8.22 22.04
CA ARG A 352 -33.64 -7.03 21.52
C ARG A 352 -33.48 -6.84 20.00
N LEU A 353 -32.52 -7.53 19.39
CA LEU A 353 -32.28 -7.50 17.95
C LEU A 353 -33.03 -8.63 17.22
N ALA A 354 -33.79 -9.45 17.93
CA ALA A 354 -34.61 -10.51 17.33
C ALA A 354 -35.81 -9.99 16.53
N GLN A 355 -36.26 -8.77 16.82
CA GLN A 355 -37.36 -8.14 16.13
C GLN A 355 -37.15 -6.61 16.07
N ILE A 356 -36.60 -6.14 14.96
CA ILE A 356 -36.33 -4.73 14.72
C ILE A 356 -37.05 -4.25 13.46
N VAL A 357 -37.38 -2.97 13.43
CA VAL A 357 -37.91 -2.30 12.25
C VAL A 357 -36.97 -1.21 11.81
N ALA A 358 -36.52 -1.28 10.54
CA ALA A 358 -35.73 -0.25 9.92
C ALA A 358 -36.62 0.81 9.26
N ARG A 359 -36.48 2.08 9.64
CA ARG A 359 -37.30 3.18 9.12
C ARG A 359 -36.43 4.36 8.67
N ALA A 360 -36.93 5.10 7.68
CA ALA A 360 -36.38 6.40 7.35
C ALA A 360 -36.69 7.41 8.46
N ARG A 361 -35.85 8.45 8.55
CA ARG A 361 -36.07 9.55 9.49
C ARG A 361 -37.34 10.32 9.10
N ALA A 362 -38.28 10.40 10.01
CA ALA A 362 -39.50 11.16 9.84
C ALA A 362 -39.45 12.55 10.49
N GLY A 363 -38.52 12.78 11.41
CA GLY A 363 -38.39 14.00 12.20
C GLY A 363 -39.06 13.87 13.57
N GLY A 364 -38.50 14.53 14.57
CA GLY A 364 -39.00 14.46 15.95
C GLY A 364 -38.35 13.35 16.81
N GLU A 365 -37.62 12.44 16.21
CA GLU A 365 -36.92 11.36 16.95
C GLU A 365 -35.98 11.93 17.99
N GLN A 366 -36.01 11.38 19.19
CA GLN A 366 -35.17 11.74 20.32
C GLN A 366 -34.08 10.65 20.53
N PHE A 367 -32.86 11.05 20.75
CA PHE A 367 -31.72 10.18 20.96
C PHE A 367 -30.95 10.60 22.22
N GLN A 368 -30.54 9.63 23.01
CA GLN A 368 -29.75 9.82 24.24
C GLN A 368 -28.36 9.23 24.09
N LEU A 369 -27.30 10.05 24.25
CA LEU A 369 -25.92 9.63 24.09
C LEU A 369 -25.33 8.94 25.31
N GLN A 370 -25.83 9.24 26.51
CA GLN A 370 -25.33 8.72 27.79
C GLN A 370 -26.51 8.43 28.75
N PRO A 371 -26.39 7.43 29.63
CA PRO A 371 -27.48 7.04 30.52
C PRO A 371 -28.04 8.17 31.41
N ALA A 372 -27.17 9.05 31.91
CA ALA A 372 -27.53 10.22 32.69
C ALA A 372 -27.79 11.48 31.85
N GLY A 373 -27.74 11.38 30.52
CA GLY A 373 -27.90 12.49 29.61
C GLY A 373 -29.39 12.81 29.33
N VAL A 374 -29.63 14.00 28.78
CA VAL A 374 -30.95 14.39 28.29
C VAL A 374 -31.12 13.94 26.83
N ALA A 375 -32.23 13.27 26.52
CA ALA A 375 -32.59 12.95 25.15
C ALA A 375 -32.82 14.25 24.35
N ARG A 376 -32.22 14.33 23.16
CA ARG A 376 -32.30 15.47 22.24
C ARG A 376 -32.64 14.98 20.84
N SER A 377 -33.14 15.88 19.99
CA SER A 377 -33.41 15.53 18.60
C SER A 377 -32.13 15.03 17.91
N LEU A 378 -32.26 14.07 17.01
CA LEU A 378 -31.11 13.50 16.20
C LEU A 378 -30.27 14.61 15.58
N LYS A 379 -30.90 15.68 15.04
CA LYS A 379 -30.20 16.83 14.45
C LYS A 379 -29.24 17.47 15.46
N LYS A 380 -29.69 17.72 16.69
CA LYS A 380 -28.87 18.33 17.75
C LYS A 380 -27.74 17.40 18.20
N GLN A 381 -27.99 16.07 18.27
CA GLN A 381 -26.98 15.09 18.65
C GLN A 381 -25.89 14.95 17.57
N TRP A 382 -26.28 14.86 16.30
CA TRP A 382 -25.31 14.85 15.18
C TRP A 382 -24.47 16.14 15.12
N GLN A 383 -25.07 17.29 15.39
CA GLN A 383 -24.35 18.56 15.46
C GLN A 383 -23.35 18.59 16.63
N ALA A 384 -23.76 18.12 17.79
CA ALA A 384 -22.92 18.09 18.99
C ALA A 384 -21.70 17.17 18.81
N LEU A 385 -21.89 16.00 18.18
CA LEU A 385 -20.81 15.06 17.89
C LEU A 385 -20.07 15.35 16.56
N GLY A 386 -20.54 16.36 15.83
CA GLY A 386 -19.94 16.73 14.56
C GLY A 386 -20.04 15.68 13.47
N VAL A 387 -21.09 14.86 13.48
CA VAL A 387 -21.30 13.86 12.44
C VAL A 387 -21.57 14.54 11.11
N ALA A 388 -20.80 14.20 10.07
CA ALA A 388 -20.95 14.69 8.71
C ALA A 388 -22.30 14.21 8.11
N THR A 389 -22.82 14.92 7.11
CA THR A 389 -24.11 14.59 6.48
C THR A 389 -24.16 13.14 6.00
N GLU A 390 -23.10 12.68 5.35
CA GLU A 390 -23.01 11.31 4.83
C GLU A 390 -22.97 10.24 5.93
N GLY A 391 -22.50 10.59 7.12
CA GLY A 391 -22.53 9.69 8.29
C GLY A 391 -23.90 9.63 8.97
N ARG A 392 -24.88 10.41 8.50
CA ARG A 392 -26.27 10.43 9.01
C ARG A 392 -27.21 9.63 8.13
N ASP A 393 -26.76 9.26 6.92
CA ASP A 393 -27.58 8.52 5.96
C ASP A 393 -27.63 7.05 6.35
N GLY A 394 -28.85 6.49 6.31
CA GLY A 394 -29.12 5.10 6.64
C GLY A 394 -30.36 4.93 7.51
N PRO A 395 -30.71 3.67 7.86
CA PRO A 395 -31.90 3.34 8.63
C PRO A 395 -31.77 3.75 10.09
N LEU A 396 -32.85 4.25 10.65
CA LEU A 396 -33.06 4.24 12.08
C LEU A 396 -33.65 2.88 12.46
N LEU A 397 -33.11 2.24 13.50
CA LEU A 397 -33.57 0.94 13.96
C LEU A 397 -34.42 1.13 15.23
N PHE A 398 -35.59 0.54 15.21
CA PHE A 398 -36.55 0.55 16.33
C PHE A 398 -36.85 -0.88 16.77
N ASP A 399 -37.14 -1.08 18.05
CA ASP A 399 -37.66 -2.36 18.52
C ASP A 399 -39.19 -2.48 18.23
N ALA A 400 -39.79 -3.60 18.63
CA ALA A 400 -41.21 -3.87 18.44
C ALA A 400 -42.10 -2.85 19.11
N ASP A 401 -41.63 -2.24 20.20
CA ASP A 401 -42.37 -1.24 20.97
C ASP A 401 -42.26 0.19 20.40
N GLY A 402 -41.49 0.33 19.31
CA GLY A 402 -41.23 1.62 18.66
C GLY A 402 -40.16 2.47 19.34
N THR A 403 -39.37 1.90 20.24
CA THR A 403 -38.21 2.58 20.86
C THR A 403 -37.05 2.64 19.89
N LEU A 404 -36.46 3.82 19.71
CA LEU A 404 -35.24 3.99 18.88
C LEU A 404 -34.04 3.29 19.53
N LEU A 405 -33.47 2.33 18.83
CA LEU A 405 -32.30 1.55 19.28
C LEU A 405 -31.00 2.08 18.71
N PHE A 406 -30.98 2.48 17.43
CA PHE A 406 -29.77 2.84 16.72
C PHE A 406 -30.04 3.97 15.71
N ALA A 407 -29.05 4.85 15.58
CA ALA A 407 -29.02 5.86 14.53
C ALA A 407 -27.63 5.93 13.88
N PRO A 408 -27.53 6.01 12.54
CA PRO A 408 -26.27 6.16 11.82
C PRO A 408 -25.46 7.34 12.36
N GLY A 409 -24.14 7.11 12.57
CA GLY A 409 -23.23 8.12 13.08
C GLY A 409 -23.37 8.48 14.57
N LEU A 410 -24.42 8.04 15.26
CA LEU A 410 -24.59 8.19 16.71
C LEU A 410 -24.38 6.86 17.45
N GLY A 411 -24.63 5.72 16.80
CA GLY A 411 -24.55 4.40 17.41
C GLY A 411 -25.85 3.98 18.11
N ILE A 412 -25.72 3.25 19.23
CA ILE A 412 -26.85 2.73 20.00
C ILE A 412 -27.30 3.77 21.03
N ASP A 413 -28.61 4.00 21.10
CA ASP A 413 -29.21 4.89 22.09
C ASP A 413 -28.93 4.39 23.51
N ALA A 414 -28.50 5.26 24.40
CA ALA A 414 -28.10 4.89 25.75
C ALA A 414 -29.21 4.24 26.57
N ARG A 415 -30.46 4.51 26.23
CA ARG A 415 -31.65 3.85 26.85
C ARG A 415 -31.80 2.39 26.45
N ALA A 416 -31.13 1.98 25.36
CA ALA A 416 -31.13 0.62 24.85
C ALA A 416 -29.90 -0.20 25.28
N TRP A 417 -28.95 0.40 25.98
CA TRP A 417 -27.75 -0.30 26.41
C TRP A 417 -28.05 -1.49 27.32
N ALA A 418 -27.34 -2.58 27.12
CA ALA A 418 -27.40 -3.74 27.98
C ALA A 418 -26.79 -3.43 29.36
N ALA A 419 -27.19 -4.18 30.37
CA ALA A 419 -26.60 -4.11 31.71
C ALA A 419 -25.12 -4.46 31.65
N ALA A 420 -24.33 -3.86 32.56
CA ALA A 420 -22.92 -4.16 32.67
C ALA A 420 -22.68 -5.66 32.96
N GLY A 421 -21.75 -6.29 32.23
CA GLY A 421 -21.45 -7.72 32.38
C GLY A 421 -22.38 -8.67 31.61
N ALA A 422 -23.47 -8.18 31.02
CA ALA A 422 -24.32 -9.01 30.17
C ALA A 422 -23.75 -9.11 28.73
N PRO A 423 -24.03 -10.22 28.02
CA PRO A 423 -23.69 -10.30 26.60
C PRO A 423 -24.32 -9.13 25.83
N GLN A 424 -23.52 -8.46 25.00
CA GLN A 424 -23.97 -7.29 24.27
C GLN A 424 -23.36 -7.20 22.89
N TRP A 425 -24.12 -6.66 21.93
CA TRP A 425 -23.70 -6.47 20.56
C TRP A 425 -23.67 -4.98 20.18
N GLY A 426 -22.66 -4.62 19.42
CA GLY A 426 -22.53 -3.32 18.80
C GLY A 426 -23.16 -3.30 17.41
N LEU A 427 -23.61 -2.11 17.00
CA LEU A 427 -24.20 -1.88 15.68
C LEU A 427 -23.43 -0.78 14.96
N ARG A 428 -23.18 -0.97 13.66
CA ARG A 428 -22.57 0.03 12.79
C ARG A 428 -23.19 -0.03 11.39
N TRP A 429 -23.57 1.13 10.88
CA TRP A 429 -24.06 1.26 9.51
C TRP A 429 -22.93 1.61 8.55
N HIS A 430 -22.87 0.90 7.45
CA HIS A 430 -21.98 1.14 6.32
C HIS A 430 -22.84 1.55 5.12
N ALA A 431 -22.90 2.85 4.81
CA ALA A 431 -23.58 3.33 3.62
C ALA A 431 -22.83 2.89 2.35
N SER A 432 -23.58 2.45 1.31
CA SER A 432 -23.00 2.25 -0.01
C SER A 432 -22.59 3.60 -0.61
N VAL A 433 -21.43 3.65 -1.24
CA VAL A 433 -21.03 4.83 -2.02
C VAL A 433 -21.71 4.71 -3.37
N ALA A 434 -22.74 5.50 -3.61
CA ALA A 434 -23.39 5.57 -4.91
C ALA A 434 -22.32 5.74 -6.01
N SER A 435 -22.25 4.78 -6.92
CA SER A 435 -21.52 4.90 -8.17
C SER A 435 -22.19 6.02 -8.97
N GLY A 436 -21.63 7.22 -8.93
CA GLY A 436 -22.08 8.30 -9.78
C GLY A 436 -21.79 7.94 -11.23
N GLU A 437 -22.77 7.40 -11.94
CA GLU A 437 -22.85 7.48 -13.38
C GLU A 437 -23.27 8.90 -13.76
N GLY A 438 -22.42 9.59 -14.50
CA GLY A 438 -22.64 10.92 -15.05
C GLY A 438 -21.37 11.47 -15.66
#